data_4f99d88363108cdeaa7aa0d77e01e4bf
#
_entry.id   4f99d88363108cdeaa7aa0d77e01e4bf
#
_cell.length_a   1.000
_cell.length_b   1.000
_cell.length_c   1.000
_cell.angle_alpha   90.00
_cell.angle_beta   90.00
_cell.angle_gamma   90.00
#
_symmetry.space_group_name_H-M   'P 1'
#
loop_
_entity.id
_entity.type
_entity.pdbx_description
1 polymer ?
#
loop_
_entity_poly.entity_id
_entity_poly.type
_entity_poly.pdbx_seq_one_letter_code
_entity_poly.pdbx_strand_id
1 'polypeptide(L)'
;MILVFKHFFYKNYVGLSLWPFIILKDNTLKEDIVLINHEKIHLKQQQELLILPFYIWYITEWLLRSLFYLDSYKAYQNISFEREAYYNENNLDYLNQRKFFSFIKYLWRY
;
A
#
# COMPACT_ATOMS: atom_id res chain seq x y z
N MET A 1 -4.25 -10.23 10.07
CA MET A 1 -3.20 -10.98 10.76
C MET A 1 -1.85 -10.30 10.54
N ILE A 2 -1.11 -10.04 11.60
CA ILE A 2 0.12 -9.25 11.54
C ILE A 2 1.32 -10.13 11.81
N LEU A 3 2.31 -10.09 10.92
CA LEU A 3 3.59 -10.81 11.07
C LEU A 3 4.72 -9.80 11.16
N VAL A 4 5.82 -10.19 11.82
CA VAL A 4 6.99 -9.31 11.98
C VAL A 4 8.23 -10.04 11.46
N PHE A 5 8.94 -9.42 10.51
CA PHE A 5 10.17 -9.95 9.93
C PHE A 5 11.21 -8.84 9.86
N LYS A 6 12.14 -8.80 10.82
CA LYS A 6 13.11 -7.70 10.98
C LYS A 6 14.01 -7.49 9.77
N HIS A 7 14.41 -8.56 9.09
CA HIS A 7 15.40 -8.50 8.02
C HIS A 7 14.80 -8.56 6.62
N PHE A 8 13.47 -8.51 6.52
CA PHE A 8 12.76 -8.62 5.25
C PHE A 8 12.78 -7.32 4.44
N PHE A 9 12.80 -6.18 5.15
CA PHE A 9 12.59 -4.88 4.52
C PHE A 9 13.90 -4.19 4.15
N TYR A 10 13.86 -3.50 3.00
CA TYR A 10 14.99 -2.75 2.47
C TYR A 10 14.83 -1.27 2.82
N LYS A 11 15.88 -0.67 3.37
CA LYS A 11 15.98 0.78 3.68
C LYS A 11 14.74 1.33 4.41
N ASN A 12 13.99 2.22 3.73
CA ASN A 12 12.92 3.00 4.34
C ASN A 12 11.58 2.26 4.41
N TYR A 13 11.52 1.04 3.89
CA TYR A 13 10.27 0.28 3.90
C TYR A 13 10.07 -0.35 5.27
N VAL A 14 8.87 -0.17 5.84
CA VAL A 14 8.57 -0.63 7.21
C VAL A 14 7.38 -1.58 7.27
N GLY A 15 6.56 -1.62 6.23
CA GLY A 15 5.37 -2.47 6.21
C GLY A 15 5.05 -2.97 4.81
N LEU A 16 4.35 -4.08 4.74
CA LEU A 16 3.92 -4.70 3.49
C LEU A 16 2.61 -5.42 3.72
N SER A 17 1.69 -5.28 2.77
CA SER A 17 0.44 -6.04 2.76
C SER A 17 0.56 -7.20 1.79
N LEU A 18 0.24 -8.39 2.26
CA LEU A 18 0.16 -9.60 1.43
C LEU A 18 -1.04 -10.38 1.95
N TRP A 19 -2.17 -10.17 1.30
CA TRP A 19 -3.44 -10.68 1.80
C TRP A 19 -3.34 -12.17 2.19
N PRO A 20 -3.81 -12.59 3.34
CA PRO A 20 -4.53 -11.81 4.36
C PRO A 20 -3.62 -11.20 5.43
N PHE A 21 -2.31 -11.10 5.17
CA PHE A 21 -1.31 -10.72 6.16
C PHE A 21 -0.85 -9.27 6.00
N ILE A 22 -0.53 -8.65 7.14
CA ILE A 22 0.26 -7.42 7.19
C ILE A 22 1.61 -7.80 7.77
N ILE A 23 2.69 -7.48 7.07
CA ILE A 23 4.05 -7.81 7.50
C ILE A 23 4.74 -6.52 7.91
N LEU A 24 5.27 -6.48 9.12
CA LEU A 24 5.93 -5.30 9.68
C LEU A 24 7.40 -5.60 9.94
N LYS A 25 8.21 -4.54 9.84
CA LYS A 25 9.64 -4.63 10.09
C LYS A 25 9.96 -4.83 11.57
N ASP A 26 9.17 -4.24 12.46
CA ASP A 26 9.45 -4.18 13.89
C ASP A 26 8.17 -4.39 14.68
N ASN A 27 8.32 -5.03 15.85
CA ASN A 27 7.20 -5.31 16.74
C ASN A 27 6.52 -4.04 17.25
N THR A 28 7.29 -2.98 17.48
CA THR A 28 6.76 -1.70 17.94
C THR A 28 5.80 -1.05 16.94
N LEU A 29 5.92 -1.40 15.67
CA LEU A 29 5.05 -0.85 14.60
C LEU A 29 3.61 -1.35 14.71
N LYS A 30 3.35 -2.39 15.48
CA LYS A 30 1.99 -2.88 15.72
C LYS A 30 1.10 -1.83 16.39
N GLU A 31 1.71 -0.89 17.11
CA GLU A 31 1.00 0.18 17.79
C GLU A 31 0.82 1.43 16.94
N ASP A 32 1.40 1.47 15.75
CA ASP A 32 1.25 2.57 14.81
C ASP A 32 -0.06 2.39 14.05
N ILE A 33 -1.13 2.99 14.58
CA ILE A 33 -2.47 2.82 14.02
C ILE A 33 -2.60 3.40 12.60
N VAL A 34 -1.83 4.44 12.29
CA VAL A 34 -1.84 5.03 10.94
C VAL A 34 -1.21 4.06 9.95
N LEU A 35 -0.06 3.47 10.30
CA LEU A 35 0.58 2.47 9.46
C LEU A 35 -0.32 1.24 9.25
N ILE A 36 -0.93 0.75 10.31
CA ILE A 36 -1.84 -0.40 10.21
C ILE A 36 -3.02 -0.07 9.31
N ASN A 37 -3.59 1.13 9.44
CA ASN A 37 -4.69 1.56 8.58
C ASN A 37 -4.26 1.63 7.11
N HIS A 38 -3.06 2.16 6.84
CA HIS A 38 -2.47 2.19 5.50
C HIS A 38 -2.41 0.78 4.89
N GLU A 39 -1.88 -0.18 5.65
CA GLU A 39 -1.75 -1.56 5.15
C GLU A 39 -3.12 -2.23 4.98
N LYS A 40 -4.09 -1.92 5.83
CA LYS A 40 -5.45 -2.45 5.68
C LYS A 40 -6.13 -1.93 4.41
N ILE A 41 -5.83 -0.70 4.01
CA ILE A 41 -6.34 -0.16 2.74
C ILE A 41 -5.81 -1.02 1.58
N HIS A 42 -4.52 -1.37 1.62
CA HIS A 42 -3.95 -2.27 0.61
C HIS A 42 -4.60 -3.65 0.62
N LEU A 43 -4.90 -4.20 1.80
CA LEU A 43 -5.59 -5.49 1.87
C LEU A 43 -6.94 -5.42 1.16
N LYS A 44 -7.66 -4.31 1.31
CA LYS A 44 -8.95 -4.13 0.65
C LYS A 44 -8.79 -4.04 -0.87
N GLN A 45 -7.78 -3.31 -1.33
CA GLN A 45 -7.45 -3.21 -2.75
C GLN A 45 -7.12 -4.60 -3.32
N GLN A 46 -6.36 -5.41 -2.57
CA GLN A 46 -6.00 -6.76 -3.00
C GLN A 46 -7.22 -7.67 -3.12
N GLN A 47 -8.16 -7.56 -2.20
CA GLN A 47 -9.41 -8.33 -2.27
C GLN A 47 -10.22 -7.95 -3.50
N GLU A 48 -10.32 -6.66 -3.81
CA GLU A 48 -11.09 -6.17 -4.96
C GLU A 48 -10.54 -6.69 -6.27
N LEU A 49 -9.23 -6.79 -6.38
CA LEU A 49 -8.57 -7.18 -7.62
C LEU A 49 -8.12 -8.64 -7.64
N LEU A 50 -8.52 -9.43 -6.63
CA LEU A 50 -8.17 -10.85 -6.54
C LEU A 50 -6.66 -11.07 -6.46
N ILE A 51 -6.00 -10.38 -5.58
CA ILE A 51 -4.60 -10.52 -5.17
C ILE A 51 -3.60 -10.53 -6.33
N LEU A 52 -3.54 -11.55 -7.18
CA LEU A 52 -2.57 -11.64 -8.26
C LEU A 52 -2.70 -10.51 -9.29
N PRO A 53 -3.89 -10.20 -9.82
CA PRO A 53 -4.05 -9.01 -10.67
C PRO A 53 -3.66 -7.72 -9.99
N PHE A 54 -3.87 -7.60 -8.66
CA PHE A 54 -3.39 -6.44 -7.90
C PHE A 54 -1.88 -6.28 -8.05
N TYR A 55 -1.11 -7.37 -7.83
CA TYR A 55 0.34 -7.29 -7.90
C TYR A 55 0.85 -7.04 -9.31
N ILE A 56 0.20 -7.60 -10.32
CA ILE A 56 0.56 -7.34 -11.72
C ILE A 56 0.39 -5.85 -12.03
N TRP A 57 -0.73 -5.27 -11.64
CA TRP A 57 -1.00 -3.85 -11.82
C TRP A 57 -0.01 -3.00 -11.02
N TYR A 58 0.23 -3.35 -9.76
CA TYR A 58 1.13 -2.63 -8.87
C TYR A 58 2.53 -2.56 -9.47
N ILE A 59 3.07 -3.70 -9.87
CA ILE A 59 4.42 -3.77 -10.44
C ILE A 59 4.50 -3.02 -11.77
N THR A 60 3.49 -3.18 -12.63
CA THR A 60 3.45 -2.49 -13.91
C THR A 60 3.46 -0.97 -13.72
N GLU A 61 2.61 -0.48 -12.84
CA GLU A 61 2.53 0.96 -12.56
C GLU A 61 3.86 1.45 -11.96
N TRP A 62 4.46 0.68 -11.05
CA TRP A 62 5.74 1.01 -10.45
C TRP A 62 6.84 1.13 -11.50
N LEU A 63 6.92 0.17 -12.42
CA LEU A 63 7.93 0.21 -13.48
C LEU A 63 7.75 1.43 -14.39
N LEU A 64 6.53 1.70 -14.82
CA LEU A 64 6.26 2.84 -15.70
C LEU A 64 6.57 4.16 -15.00
N ARG A 65 6.18 4.30 -13.75
CA ARG A 65 6.45 5.52 -13.00
C ARG A 65 7.93 5.67 -12.65
N SER A 66 8.65 4.55 -12.45
CA SER A 66 10.10 4.58 -12.24
C SER A 66 10.82 5.17 -13.45
N LEU A 67 10.39 4.81 -14.65
CA LEU A 67 10.94 5.38 -15.88
C LEU A 67 10.62 6.86 -16.00
N PHE A 68 9.41 7.25 -15.61
CA PHE A 68 8.97 8.64 -15.68
C PHE A 68 9.73 9.53 -14.68
N TYR A 69 9.81 9.10 -13.42
CA TYR A 69 10.44 9.88 -12.35
C TYR A 69 11.95 9.72 -12.30
N LEU A 70 12.49 8.66 -12.88
CA LEU A 70 13.91 8.27 -12.76
C LEU A 70 14.30 8.07 -11.29
N ASP A 71 13.36 7.59 -10.47
CA ASP A 71 13.51 7.41 -9.03
C ASP A 71 12.52 6.35 -8.57
N SER A 72 13.02 5.19 -8.18
CA SER A 72 12.17 4.05 -7.84
C SER A 72 11.35 4.26 -6.57
N TYR A 73 11.91 4.99 -5.59
CA TYR A 73 11.17 5.25 -4.36
C TYR A 73 10.04 6.26 -4.58
N LYS A 74 10.33 7.32 -5.35
CA LYS A 74 9.31 8.31 -5.73
C LYS A 74 8.21 7.65 -6.55
N ALA A 75 8.58 6.72 -7.45
CA ALA A 75 7.61 5.97 -8.23
C ALA A 75 6.71 5.13 -7.31
N TYR A 76 7.30 4.45 -6.33
CA TYR A 76 6.54 3.68 -5.35
C TYR A 76 5.51 4.54 -4.64
N GLN A 77 5.91 5.70 -4.15
CA GLN A 77 5.00 6.59 -3.44
C GLN A 77 3.86 7.12 -4.31
N ASN A 78 4.02 7.07 -5.63
CA ASN A 78 3.05 7.61 -6.59
C ASN A 78 2.25 6.54 -7.32
N ILE A 79 2.40 5.26 -6.99
CA ILE A 79 1.51 4.22 -7.48
C ILE A 79 0.09 4.54 -7.01
N SER A 80 -0.91 4.33 -7.84
CA SER A 80 -2.30 4.66 -7.50
C SER A 80 -2.74 4.03 -6.18
N PHE A 81 -2.38 2.77 -5.94
CA PHE A 81 -2.68 2.10 -4.68
C PHE A 81 -2.04 2.79 -3.49
N GLU A 82 -0.78 3.23 -3.65
CA GLU A 82 -0.07 3.92 -2.57
C GLU A 82 -0.61 5.33 -2.36
N ARG A 83 -0.94 6.03 -3.44
CA ARG A 83 -1.55 7.36 -3.32
C ARG A 83 -2.85 7.29 -2.53
N GLU A 84 -3.70 6.31 -2.81
CA GLU A 84 -4.93 6.14 -2.06
C GLU A 84 -4.65 5.89 -0.58
N ALA A 85 -3.70 4.99 -0.29
CA ALA A 85 -3.38 4.63 1.08
C ALA A 85 -2.75 5.80 1.85
N TYR A 86 -1.77 6.49 1.26
CA TYR A 86 -1.12 7.64 1.91
C TYR A 86 -2.11 8.79 2.14
N TYR A 87 -2.98 9.04 1.17
CA TYR A 87 -3.94 10.14 1.31
C TYR A 87 -4.95 9.89 2.43
N ASN A 88 -5.30 8.63 2.68
CA ASN A 88 -6.37 8.26 3.60
C ASN A 88 -5.91 7.58 4.87
N GLU A 89 -4.59 7.38 5.06
CA GLU A 89 -4.08 6.60 6.20
C GLU A 89 -4.42 7.22 7.56
N ASN A 90 -4.55 8.53 7.62
CA ASN A 90 -4.88 9.23 8.87
C ASN A 90 -6.37 9.17 9.22
N ASN A 91 -7.22 8.80 8.28
CA ASN A 91 -8.64 8.65 8.52
C ASN A 91 -8.92 7.19 8.89
N LEU A 92 -8.96 6.91 10.18
CA LEU A 92 -9.12 5.53 10.67
C LEU A 92 -10.48 4.91 10.33
N ASP A 93 -11.42 5.73 9.90
CA ASP A 93 -12.75 5.29 9.49
C ASP A 93 -12.89 5.15 7.98
N TYR A 94 -11.81 5.38 7.25
CA TYR A 94 -11.86 5.43 5.78
C TYR A 94 -12.42 4.14 5.16
N LEU A 95 -12.01 2.97 5.64
CA LEU A 95 -12.45 1.70 5.06
C LEU A 95 -13.95 1.47 5.19
N ASN A 96 -14.59 2.08 6.22
CA ASN A 96 -16.04 2.01 6.37
C ASN A 96 -16.78 2.89 5.36
N GLN A 97 -16.09 3.87 4.78
CA GLN A 97 -16.67 4.84 3.84
C GLN A 97 -16.21 4.61 2.41
N ARG A 98 -15.18 3.79 2.24
CA ARG A 98 -14.49 3.61 0.96
C ARG A 98 -15.39 2.93 -0.06
N LYS A 99 -15.41 3.47 -1.28
CA LYS A 99 -16.14 2.90 -2.40
C LYS A 99 -15.28 1.88 -3.14
N PHE A 100 -15.94 0.94 -3.78
CA PHE A 100 -15.30 -0.12 -4.57
C PHE A 100 -14.41 0.52 -5.66
N PHE A 101 -13.20 -0.02 -5.83
CA PHE A 101 -12.23 0.45 -6.83
C PHE A 101 -11.85 1.92 -6.70
N SER A 102 -11.86 2.46 -5.48
CA SER A 102 -11.51 3.87 -5.25
C SER A 102 -10.10 4.23 -5.71
N PHE A 103 -9.18 3.26 -5.80
CA PHE A 103 -7.81 3.54 -6.22
C PHE A 103 -7.74 4.13 -7.62
N ILE A 104 -8.71 3.86 -8.48
CA ILE A 104 -8.68 4.27 -9.89
C ILE A 104 -8.55 5.78 -10.05
N LYS A 105 -9.23 6.56 -9.22
CA LYS A 105 -9.14 8.02 -9.31
C LYS A 105 -7.76 8.57 -8.96
N TYR A 106 -6.94 7.77 -8.28
CA TYR A 106 -5.58 8.17 -7.90
C TYR A 106 -4.55 7.89 -8.99
N LEU A 107 -4.97 7.32 -10.14
CA LEU A 107 -4.06 7.12 -11.27
C LEU A 107 -3.51 8.43 -11.80
N TRP A 108 -4.31 9.48 -11.81
CA TRP A 108 -3.95 10.77 -12.39
C TRP A 108 -4.10 11.95 -11.45
N ARG A 109 -4.40 11.72 -10.21
CA ARG A 109 -4.41 12.79 -9.20
C ARG A 109 -4.13 12.21 -7.82
N TYR A 110 -3.67 13.08 -6.96
CA TYR A 110 -3.28 12.68 -5.59
C TYR A 110 -4.45 12.82 -4.62
#